data_823557eca250853e8c97204c124a6d5e
#
_entry.id   823557eca250853e8c97204c124a6d5e
#
_cell.length_a   1.000
_cell.length_b   1.000
_cell.length_c   1.000
_cell.angle_alpha   90.00
_cell.angle_beta   90.00
_cell.angle_gamma   90.00
#
_symmetry.space_group_name_H-M   'P 1'
#
loop_
_entity.id
_entity.type
_entity.pdbx_description
1 polymer ?
#
loop_
_entity_poly.entity_id
_entity_poly.type
_entity_poly.pdbx_seq_one_letter_code
_entity_poly.pdbx_strand_id
1 'polypeptide(L)'
;MGGIPLVPHATGRAGDSGIRDLLWYERRNSGSAARRDPSGGVYDAGTGMPVPGARVTHWHGPLEGADLEPWDASPYGQQNPLSADARGSFSRDVPEGWRQVRVEAEGYRPVSSKWVRVPSGEEPDLSLSLEPLSPSAWVGPHAGSTPTSSPDPPVGAGRAA
;
A
#
# COMPACT_ATOMS: atom_id res chain seq x y z
N MET A 1 -17.70 51.40 6.07
CA MET A 1 -18.21 50.64 7.21
C MET A 1 -18.04 49.16 6.90
N GLY A 2 -16.95 48.59 7.36
CA GLY A 2 -16.60 47.19 7.08
C GLY A 2 -17.25 46.25 8.10
N GLY A 3 -18.16 45.41 7.63
CA GLY A 3 -18.70 44.32 8.41
C GLY A 3 -17.65 43.21 8.58
N ILE A 4 -17.27 42.94 9.81
CA ILE A 4 -16.44 41.78 10.17
C ILE A 4 -17.29 40.53 9.97
N PRO A 5 -16.89 39.55 9.19
CA PRO A 5 -17.64 38.29 9.12
C PRO A 5 -17.59 37.60 10.48
N LEU A 6 -18.77 37.32 11.01
CA LEU A 6 -18.94 36.52 12.21
C LEU A 6 -18.42 35.14 11.98
N VAL A 7 -17.35 34.77 12.66
CA VAL A 7 -16.88 33.39 12.68
C VAL A 7 -17.87 32.58 13.54
N PRO A 8 -18.49 31.52 13.02
CA PRO A 8 -19.38 30.71 13.83
C PRO A 8 -18.56 30.04 14.94
N HIS A 9 -18.91 30.35 16.17
CA HIS A 9 -18.47 29.61 17.34
C HIS A 9 -19.06 28.20 17.26
N ALA A 10 -18.26 27.25 16.82
CA ALA A 10 -18.60 25.86 16.96
C ALA A 10 -18.42 25.44 18.42
N THR A 11 -19.47 25.55 19.20
CA THR A 11 -19.59 24.86 20.48
C THR A 11 -19.98 23.42 20.20
N GLY A 12 -19.00 22.60 19.90
CA GLY A 12 -19.17 21.17 19.69
C GLY A 12 -18.03 20.43 20.38
N ARG A 13 -18.37 19.76 21.43
CA ARG A 13 -17.53 18.86 22.19
C ARG A 13 -17.33 17.55 21.41
N ALA A 14 -16.53 17.62 20.35
CA ALA A 14 -16.11 16.46 19.60
C ALA A 14 -14.72 16.75 19.03
N GLY A 15 -13.72 16.15 19.64
CA GLY A 15 -12.41 15.91 19.08
C GLY A 15 -11.67 17.12 18.52
N ASP A 16 -10.99 17.85 19.38
CA ASP A 16 -10.06 18.94 19.04
C ASP A 16 -8.95 18.52 18.03
N SER A 17 -8.83 17.23 17.77
CA SER A 17 -7.84 16.69 16.83
C SER A 17 -8.18 16.97 15.34
N GLY A 18 -9.43 16.90 14.96
CA GLY A 18 -9.81 17.08 13.55
C GLY A 18 -9.57 18.49 13.01
N ILE A 19 -9.78 19.52 13.85
CA ILE A 19 -9.56 20.93 13.45
C ILE A 19 -8.06 21.21 13.35
N ARG A 20 -7.27 20.67 14.25
CA ARG A 20 -5.80 20.80 14.18
C ARG A 20 -5.23 20.14 12.96
N ASP A 21 -5.73 18.95 12.64
CA ASP A 21 -5.32 18.21 11.45
C ASP A 21 -5.66 18.96 10.16
N LEU A 22 -6.85 19.57 10.08
CA LEU A 22 -7.26 20.37 8.94
C LEU A 22 -6.42 21.64 8.79
N LEU A 23 -6.16 22.36 9.87
CA LEU A 23 -5.31 23.55 9.87
C LEU A 23 -3.87 23.23 9.49
N TRP A 24 -3.38 22.07 9.88
CA TRP A 24 -2.06 21.62 9.49
C TRP A 24 -1.99 21.32 7.99
N TYR A 25 -3.03 20.68 7.45
CA TYR A 25 -3.15 20.40 6.01
C TYR A 25 -3.19 21.69 5.19
N GLU A 26 -4.03 22.66 5.58
CA GLU A 26 -4.11 23.95 4.89
C GLU A 26 -2.80 24.73 4.93
N ARG A 27 -2.13 24.74 6.07
CA ARG A 27 -0.83 25.41 6.21
C ARG A 27 0.26 24.78 5.35
N ARG A 28 0.22 23.48 5.16
CA ARG A 28 1.18 22.75 4.32
C ARG A 28 0.95 23.03 2.84
N ASN A 29 -0.29 23.14 2.42
CA ASN A 29 -0.64 23.41 1.03
C ASN A 29 -0.49 24.90 0.63
N SER A 30 -0.37 25.79 1.58
CA SER A 30 -0.36 27.24 1.35
C SER A 30 0.98 27.83 0.91
N GLY A 31 1.87 27.10 0.26
CA GLY A 31 2.97 27.78 -0.39
C GLY A 31 4.38 27.22 -0.31
N SER A 32 4.52 25.93 -0.24
CA SER A 32 5.82 25.27 -0.51
C SER A 32 5.57 23.99 -1.28
N ALA A 33 6.50 23.65 -2.16
CA ALA A 33 6.47 22.41 -2.90
C ALA A 33 5.95 21.28 -2.01
N ALA A 34 4.75 20.79 -2.33
CA ALA A 34 4.01 19.85 -1.50
C ALA A 34 4.92 18.66 -1.17
N ARG A 35 5.40 18.61 0.05
CA ARG A 35 6.03 17.42 0.57
C ARG A 35 4.94 16.38 0.71
N ARG A 36 5.00 15.40 -0.12
CA ARG A 36 4.10 14.26 -0.09
C ARG A 36 4.67 13.25 0.88
N ASP A 37 4.08 13.17 2.04
CA ASP A 37 4.39 12.17 3.06
C ASP A 37 3.12 11.45 3.49
N PRO A 38 3.14 10.15 3.61
CA PRO A 38 4.14 9.19 3.18
C PRO A 38 4.03 8.87 1.68
N SER A 39 5.16 8.72 1.03
CA SER A 39 5.27 8.28 -0.36
C SER A 39 6.06 6.99 -0.45
N GLY A 40 5.89 6.24 -1.53
CA GLY A 40 6.61 5.01 -1.73
C GLY A 40 6.24 4.28 -3.00
N GLY A 41 6.76 3.06 -3.12
CA GLY A 41 6.50 2.18 -4.24
C GLY A 41 6.06 0.79 -3.80
N VAL A 42 5.29 0.14 -4.66
CA VAL A 42 4.83 -1.24 -4.48
C VAL A 42 5.48 -2.10 -5.54
N TYR A 43 6.17 -3.15 -5.12
CA TYR A 43 6.93 -4.04 -5.96
C TYR A 43 6.59 -5.50 -5.69
N ASP A 44 6.73 -6.33 -6.71
CA ASP A 44 6.69 -7.79 -6.60
C ASP A 44 8.00 -8.28 -5.95
N ALA A 45 7.91 -9.03 -4.86
CA ALA A 45 9.07 -9.50 -4.11
C ALA A 45 9.94 -10.52 -4.89
N GLY A 46 9.35 -11.25 -5.84
CA GLY A 46 10.06 -12.24 -6.64
C GLY A 46 10.77 -11.66 -7.84
N THR A 47 10.17 -10.65 -8.49
CA THR A 47 10.67 -10.08 -9.75
C THR A 47 11.27 -8.69 -9.60
N GLY A 48 10.95 -7.98 -8.52
CA GLY A 48 11.30 -6.57 -8.34
C GLY A 48 10.52 -5.61 -9.25
N MET A 49 9.54 -6.11 -9.99
CA MET A 49 8.74 -5.29 -10.90
C MET A 49 7.69 -4.50 -10.11
N PRO A 50 7.34 -3.29 -10.56
CA PRO A 50 6.27 -2.53 -9.93
C PRO A 50 4.93 -3.25 -10.06
N VAL A 51 4.06 -3.08 -9.04
CA VAL A 51 2.70 -3.62 -9.00
C VAL A 51 1.69 -2.47 -9.19
N PRO A 52 1.31 -2.15 -10.43
CA PRO A 52 0.34 -1.10 -10.70
C PRO A 52 -1.05 -1.46 -10.15
N GLY A 53 -1.81 -0.47 -9.75
CA GLY A 53 -3.17 -0.66 -9.29
C GLY A 53 -3.29 -1.31 -7.90
N ALA A 54 -2.18 -1.56 -7.22
CA ALA A 54 -2.20 -2.03 -5.85
C ALA A 54 -3.00 -1.08 -4.96
N ARG A 55 -3.86 -1.62 -4.13
CA ARG A 55 -4.69 -0.86 -3.21
C ARG A 55 -3.89 -0.46 -1.99
N VAL A 56 -3.72 0.84 -1.79
CA VAL A 56 -2.95 1.42 -0.71
C VAL A 56 -3.89 2.09 0.29
N THR A 57 -3.97 1.57 1.49
CA THR A 57 -4.80 2.11 2.57
C THR A 57 -3.90 2.74 3.63
N HIS A 58 -4.17 4.00 3.92
CA HIS A 58 -3.50 4.70 5.01
C HIS A 58 -4.28 4.51 6.30
N TRP A 59 -3.58 4.11 7.34
CA TRP A 59 -4.09 3.93 8.69
C TRP A 59 -3.48 4.95 9.61
N HIS A 60 -4.20 5.35 10.64
CA HIS A 60 -3.71 6.25 11.66
C HIS A 60 -3.99 5.69 13.06
N GLY A 61 -3.21 6.14 14.00
CA GLY A 61 -3.38 5.80 15.40
C GLY A 61 -2.88 6.93 16.29
N PRO A 62 -3.37 7.02 17.54
CA PRO A 62 -2.94 8.05 18.47
C PRO A 62 -1.49 7.87 18.93
N LEU A 63 -1.01 6.63 18.93
CA LEU A 63 0.35 6.25 19.34
C LEU A 63 0.89 5.17 18.41
N GLU A 64 2.21 4.97 18.44
CA GLU A 64 2.83 3.86 17.74
C GLU A 64 2.29 2.51 18.25
N GLY A 65 1.77 1.69 17.35
CA GLY A 65 1.20 0.37 17.68
C GLY A 65 -0.15 0.39 18.39
N ALA A 66 -0.78 1.55 18.51
CA ALA A 66 -2.13 1.66 19.07
C ALA A 66 -3.21 1.26 18.06
N ASP A 67 -4.45 1.20 18.52
CA ASP A 67 -5.62 0.86 17.72
C ASP A 67 -5.63 1.63 16.40
N LEU A 68 -5.55 0.88 15.31
CA LEU A 68 -5.50 1.41 13.97
C LEU A 68 -6.90 1.63 13.43
N GLU A 69 -7.11 2.81 12.91
CA GLU A 69 -8.30 3.13 12.12
C GLU A 69 -7.91 3.54 10.70
N PRO A 70 -8.69 3.16 9.68
CA PRO A 70 -8.50 3.71 8.34
C PRO A 70 -8.64 5.23 8.42
N TRP A 71 -7.66 5.95 7.90
CA TRP A 71 -7.71 7.39 7.89
C TRP A 71 -8.84 7.90 7.00
N ASP A 72 -9.72 8.75 7.54
CA ASP A 72 -10.73 9.43 6.74
C ASP A 72 -10.09 10.58 5.94
N ALA A 73 -10.01 10.39 4.64
CA ALA A 73 -9.41 11.33 3.71
C ALA A 73 -10.41 12.35 3.15
N SER A 74 -11.70 12.16 3.39
CA SER A 74 -12.78 12.96 2.81
C SER A 74 -12.69 14.45 3.16
N PRO A 75 -12.37 14.85 4.42
CA PRO A 75 -12.22 16.25 4.78
C PRO A 75 -11.09 16.97 4.03
N TYR A 76 -10.17 16.22 3.44
CA TYR A 76 -9.01 16.71 2.72
C TYR A 76 -9.18 16.64 1.20
N GLY A 77 -10.37 16.32 0.72
CA GLY A 77 -10.64 16.15 -0.70
C GLY A 77 -9.88 14.98 -1.33
N GLN A 78 -9.48 14.00 -0.54
CA GLN A 78 -8.72 12.84 -0.97
C GLN A 78 -9.54 11.55 -0.79
N GLN A 79 -9.05 10.48 -1.40
CA GLN A 79 -9.65 9.15 -1.26
C GLN A 79 -8.70 8.20 -0.51
N ASN A 80 -9.24 7.46 0.44
CA ASN A 80 -8.54 6.38 1.11
C ASN A 80 -9.46 5.15 1.13
N PRO A 81 -9.09 4.04 0.52
CA PRO A 81 -7.79 3.72 -0.11
C PRO A 81 -7.54 4.43 -1.45
N LEU A 82 -6.28 4.45 -1.88
CA LEU A 82 -5.87 4.87 -3.22
C LEU A 82 -5.28 3.69 -3.99
N SER A 83 -5.18 3.83 -5.32
CA SER A 83 -4.48 2.86 -6.17
C SER A 83 -3.09 3.36 -6.52
N ALA A 84 -2.11 2.47 -6.48
CA ALA A 84 -0.78 2.77 -6.99
C ALA A 84 -0.84 3.06 -8.51
N ASP A 85 0.01 3.94 -8.97
CA ASP A 85 0.08 4.33 -10.39
C ASP A 85 0.70 3.24 -11.28
N ALA A 86 0.88 3.53 -12.57
CA ALA A 86 1.47 2.61 -13.53
C ALA A 86 2.91 2.18 -13.20
N ARG A 87 3.59 2.91 -12.33
CA ARG A 87 4.94 2.61 -11.84
C ARG A 87 4.94 1.97 -10.45
N GLY A 88 3.76 1.60 -9.95
CA GLY A 88 3.60 1.10 -8.61
C GLY A 88 3.76 2.18 -7.53
N SER A 89 3.88 3.44 -7.89
CA SER A 89 4.13 4.53 -6.94
C SER A 89 2.85 5.02 -6.31
N PHE A 90 2.94 5.42 -5.06
CA PHE A 90 1.87 6.09 -4.34
C PHE A 90 2.42 7.28 -3.55
N SER A 91 1.61 8.29 -3.38
CA SER A 91 1.94 9.42 -2.53
C SER A 91 0.69 10.07 -2.00
N ARG A 92 0.77 10.61 -0.78
CA ARG A 92 -0.36 11.26 -0.15
C ARG A 92 0.09 12.28 0.87
N ASP A 93 -0.64 13.39 0.92
CA ASP A 93 -0.52 14.34 2.01
C ASP A 93 -1.44 13.91 3.14
N VAL A 94 -0.87 13.61 4.29
CA VAL A 94 -1.62 13.22 5.48
C VAL A 94 -1.31 14.17 6.64
N PRO A 95 -2.24 14.36 7.57
CA PRO A 95 -1.98 15.15 8.78
C PRO A 95 -0.88 14.55 9.64
N GLU A 96 -0.32 15.36 10.52
CA GLU A 96 0.67 14.88 11.50
C GLU A 96 0.12 13.77 12.39
N GLY A 97 1.01 12.91 12.85
CA GLY A 97 0.67 11.80 13.74
C GLY A 97 1.31 10.50 13.30
N TRP A 98 0.95 9.42 13.99
CA TRP A 98 1.40 8.09 13.64
C TRP A 98 0.59 7.51 12.50
N ARG A 99 1.28 6.98 11.50
CA ARG A 99 0.70 6.43 10.27
C ARG A 99 1.28 5.07 9.97
N GLN A 100 0.45 4.24 9.34
CA GLN A 100 0.86 2.98 8.74
C GLN A 100 0.20 2.87 7.38
N VAL A 101 0.91 2.29 6.42
CA VAL A 101 0.39 2.03 5.09
C VAL A 101 0.20 0.52 4.94
N ARG A 102 -0.98 0.10 4.54
CA ARG A 102 -1.27 -1.28 4.15
C ARG A 102 -1.52 -1.36 2.67
N VAL A 103 -0.88 -2.31 2.03
CA VAL A 103 -0.99 -2.54 0.59
C VAL A 103 -1.56 -3.91 0.33
N GLU A 104 -2.51 -3.97 -0.59
CA GLU A 104 -3.19 -5.17 -1.04
C GLU A 104 -3.23 -5.19 -2.58
N ALA A 105 -2.97 -6.32 -3.19
CA ALA A 105 -3.13 -6.53 -4.62
C ALA A 105 -3.62 -7.95 -4.89
N GLU A 106 -4.36 -8.12 -5.98
CA GLU A 106 -4.86 -9.44 -6.37
C GLU A 106 -3.69 -10.39 -6.67
N GLY A 107 -3.73 -11.57 -6.12
CA GLY A 107 -2.66 -12.58 -6.26
C GLY A 107 -1.47 -12.40 -5.33
N TYR A 108 -1.53 -11.44 -4.40
CA TYR A 108 -0.45 -11.16 -3.46
C TYR A 108 -0.91 -11.22 -2.00
N ARG A 109 0.02 -11.45 -1.12
CA ARG A 109 -0.21 -11.32 0.33
C ARG A 109 -0.23 -9.85 0.72
N PRO A 110 -1.20 -9.42 1.55
CA PRO A 110 -1.21 -8.07 2.07
C PRO A 110 0.06 -7.77 2.88
N VAL A 111 0.60 -6.58 2.74
CA VAL A 111 1.75 -6.13 3.51
C VAL A 111 1.44 -4.79 4.18
N SER A 112 2.00 -4.58 5.37
CA SER A 112 1.92 -3.31 6.07
C SER A 112 3.33 -2.73 6.27
N SER A 113 3.44 -1.42 6.15
CA SER A 113 4.67 -0.70 6.45
C SER A 113 4.99 -0.75 7.95
N LYS A 114 6.18 -0.28 8.30
CA LYS A 114 6.46 0.14 9.67
C LYS A 114 5.60 1.35 10.02
N TRP A 115 5.48 1.62 11.30
CA TRP A 115 4.90 2.86 11.77
C TRP A 115 5.78 4.04 11.37
N VAL A 116 5.15 5.08 10.89
CA VAL A 116 5.80 6.31 10.47
C VAL A 116 5.14 7.47 11.18
N ARG A 117 5.93 8.34 11.77
CA ARG A 117 5.45 9.58 12.33
C ARG A 117 5.53 10.68 11.29
N VAL A 118 4.43 11.37 11.05
CA VAL A 118 4.37 12.52 10.14
C VAL A 118 4.25 13.81 10.96
N PRO A 119 5.01 14.86 10.67
CA PRO A 119 6.13 14.90 9.75
C PRO A 119 7.32 14.08 10.28
N SER A 120 7.93 13.32 9.41
CA SER A 120 9.22 12.72 9.68
C SER A 120 10.31 13.76 9.37
N GLY A 121 11.40 13.72 10.12
CA GLY A 121 12.56 14.60 9.82
C GLY A 121 13.19 14.30 8.47
N GLU A 122 12.99 13.10 7.97
CA GLU A 122 13.38 12.62 6.64
C GLU A 122 12.12 12.15 5.91
N GLU A 123 12.09 12.30 4.60
CA GLU A 123 11.01 11.81 3.76
C GLU A 123 10.98 10.27 3.82
N PRO A 124 9.96 9.65 4.42
CA PRO A 124 9.95 8.20 4.54
C PRO A 124 9.64 7.58 3.17
N ASP A 125 10.64 6.97 2.57
CA ASP A 125 10.42 6.09 1.43
C ASP A 125 9.83 4.76 1.92
N LEU A 126 8.55 4.58 1.64
CA LEU A 126 7.80 3.38 2.00
C LEU A 126 7.76 2.39 0.82
N SER A 127 8.91 1.91 0.39
CA SER A 127 8.98 0.85 -0.60
C SER A 127 8.52 -0.47 0.01
N LEU A 128 7.40 -1.01 -0.50
CA LEU A 128 6.77 -2.23 0.00
C LEU A 128 6.82 -3.33 -1.06
N SER A 129 7.32 -4.50 -0.68
CA SER A 129 7.37 -5.67 -1.55
C SER A 129 6.24 -6.63 -1.20
N LEU A 130 5.45 -7.00 -2.20
CA LEU A 130 4.35 -7.94 -2.08
C LEU A 130 4.80 -9.35 -2.46
N GLU A 131 4.52 -10.33 -1.62
CA GLU A 131 4.77 -11.74 -1.91
C GLU A 131 3.61 -12.34 -2.70
N PRO A 132 3.85 -12.98 -3.86
CA PRO A 132 2.82 -13.70 -4.59
C PRO A 132 2.21 -14.82 -3.72
N LEU A 133 0.90 -14.99 -3.79
CA LEU A 133 0.19 -16.06 -3.07
C LEU A 133 0.57 -17.45 -3.55
N SER A 134 0.99 -17.58 -4.80
CA SER A 134 1.45 -18.83 -5.41
C SER A 134 2.79 -18.60 -6.08
N PRO A 135 3.90 -19.00 -5.45
CA PRO A 135 5.20 -18.97 -6.12
C PRO A 135 5.25 -19.96 -7.30
N SER A 136 4.25 -20.80 -7.42
CA SER A 136 4.15 -21.89 -8.41
C SER A 136 3.60 -21.47 -9.77
N ALA A 137 3.17 -20.25 -9.95
CA ALA A 137 2.68 -19.78 -11.25
C ALA A 137 3.80 -19.58 -12.28
N TRP A 138 5.04 -19.64 -11.87
CA TRP A 138 6.18 -19.65 -12.75
C TRP A 138 6.68 -21.09 -12.97
N VAL A 139 5.87 -21.89 -13.62
CA VAL A 139 6.38 -23.09 -14.28
C VAL A 139 7.07 -22.58 -15.54
N GLY A 140 8.38 -22.43 -15.46
CA GLY A 140 9.18 -22.11 -16.61
C GLY A 140 8.87 -23.04 -17.78
N PRO A 141 9.17 -22.65 -19.03
CA PRO A 141 8.82 -23.40 -20.23
C PRO A 141 9.47 -24.78 -20.34
N HIS A 142 10.08 -25.28 -19.30
CA HIS A 142 10.83 -26.55 -19.25
C HIS A 142 10.16 -27.65 -18.44
N ALA A 143 8.96 -27.48 -17.99
CA ALA A 143 8.20 -28.55 -17.37
C ALA A 143 7.58 -29.53 -18.40
N GLY A 144 8.18 -29.60 -19.55
CA GLY A 144 7.97 -30.70 -20.48
C GLY A 144 8.84 -31.89 -20.11
N SER A 145 8.68 -32.42 -18.94
CA SER A 145 9.10 -33.80 -18.72
C SER A 145 8.15 -34.66 -19.51
N THR A 146 8.55 -35.01 -20.70
CA THR A 146 7.97 -36.14 -21.39
C THR A 146 8.04 -37.29 -20.46
N PRO A 147 6.93 -37.96 -20.15
CA PRO A 147 7.01 -39.26 -19.49
C PRO A 147 7.89 -40.12 -20.37
N THR A 148 9.02 -40.53 -19.89
CA THR A 148 9.80 -41.54 -20.52
C THR A 148 8.91 -42.78 -20.56
N SER A 149 8.39 -43.08 -21.76
CA SER A 149 7.81 -44.38 -22.02
C SER A 149 8.87 -45.40 -21.62
N SER A 150 8.62 -46.09 -20.56
CA SER A 150 9.40 -47.29 -20.29
C SER A 150 9.34 -48.17 -21.53
N PRO A 151 10.46 -48.57 -22.12
CA PRO A 151 10.40 -49.53 -23.19
C PRO A 151 9.76 -50.80 -22.59
N ASP A 152 8.73 -51.26 -23.28
CA ASP A 152 8.18 -52.59 -22.99
C ASP A 152 9.32 -53.59 -22.92
N PRO A 153 9.35 -54.42 -21.90
CA PRO A 153 10.29 -55.48 -21.82
C PRO A 153 10.07 -56.35 -23.06
N PRO A 154 11.13 -56.79 -23.73
CA PRO A 154 10.97 -57.68 -24.85
C PRO A 154 10.19 -58.91 -24.39
N VAL A 155 9.06 -59.11 -25.01
CA VAL A 155 8.35 -60.37 -24.86
C VAL A 155 9.33 -61.48 -25.29
N GLY A 156 9.81 -62.18 -24.30
CA GLY A 156 10.68 -63.31 -24.56
C GLY A 156 9.97 -64.24 -25.54
N ALA A 157 10.56 -64.46 -26.68
CA ALA A 157 10.06 -65.40 -27.61
C ALA A 157 9.96 -66.75 -26.91
N GLY A 158 8.75 -67.21 -26.72
CA GLY A 158 8.52 -68.52 -26.22
C GLY A 158 9.17 -69.51 -27.19
N ARG A 159 10.17 -70.16 -26.71
CA ARG A 159 10.78 -71.17 -27.48
C ARG A 159 9.98 -72.44 -27.28
N ALA A 160 9.23 -72.83 -28.25
CA ALA A 160 8.67 -74.14 -28.35
C ALA A 160 9.81 -75.11 -28.76
N ALA A 161 9.92 -76.18 -28.08
CA ALA A 161 10.82 -77.25 -28.47
C ALA A 161 10.35 -77.99 -29.68
#